data_4d8e740382a7583d3ed9afce1fe72341
#
_entry.id   4d8e740382a7583d3ed9afce1fe72341
#
_cell.length_a   1.000
_cell.length_b   1.000
_cell.length_c   1.000
_cell.angle_alpha   90.00
_cell.angle_beta   90.00
_cell.angle_gamma   90.00
#
_symmetry.space_group_name_H-M   'P 1'
#
loop_
_entity.id
_entity.type
_entity.pdbx_description
1 polymer ?
#
loop_
_entity_poly.entity_id
_entity_poly.type
_entity_poly.pdbx_seq_one_letter_code
_entity_poly.pdbx_strand_id
1 'polypeptide(L)'
;MKIIKVINNEEKKKITRAILEALPEWFGIVEAREEYIFDSVGKDFFCALEKDKVVGFLYLKQTGKDTIELAVMGVLKEYHRKGIGRALFEYAKESIKESGYSFIQVKTVKMGMYEDYDRTNQFYISLGFKEFEVLNSLWDENNPCQIYVMAV
;
A
#
# COMPACT_ATOMS: atom_id res chain seq x y z
N MET A 1 -13.42 11.76 8.95
CA MET A 1 -12.79 10.58 8.33
C MET A 1 -12.98 9.35 9.21
N LYS A 2 -13.20 8.21 8.58
CA LYS A 2 -13.40 6.93 9.27
C LYS A 2 -12.58 5.86 8.57
N ILE A 3 -11.89 5.01 9.34
CA ILE A 3 -11.16 3.84 8.82
C ILE A 3 -11.95 2.59 9.22
N ILE A 4 -12.18 1.70 8.26
CA ILE A 4 -12.87 0.44 8.53
C ILE A 4 -12.12 -0.74 7.92
N LYS A 5 -12.29 -1.91 8.51
CA LYS A 5 -11.82 -3.17 7.92
C LYS A 5 -12.91 -3.70 6.98
N VAL A 6 -12.51 -4.07 5.76
CA VAL A 6 -13.43 -4.59 4.75
C VAL A 6 -13.30 -6.11 4.72
N ILE A 7 -14.42 -6.81 4.87
CA ILE A 7 -14.44 -8.28 4.95
C ILE A 7 -14.90 -8.90 3.63
N ASN A 8 -15.87 -8.29 2.95
CA ASN A 8 -16.46 -8.83 1.73
C ASN A 8 -15.47 -8.74 0.57
N ASN A 9 -15.18 -9.88 -0.08
CA ASN A 9 -14.19 -9.96 -1.16
C ASN A 9 -14.59 -9.17 -2.40
N GLU A 10 -15.87 -9.10 -2.74
CA GLU A 10 -16.32 -8.31 -3.89
C GLU A 10 -16.14 -6.81 -3.62
N GLU A 11 -16.38 -6.36 -2.40
CA GLU A 11 -16.11 -4.98 -2.00
C GLU A 11 -14.62 -4.65 -2.06
N LYS A 12 -13.75 -5.58 -1.65
CA LYS A 12 -12.29 -5.40 -1.75
C LYS A 12 -11.87 -5.16 -3.20
N LYS A 13 -12.35 -5.98 -4.13
CA LYS A 13 -12.06 -5.83 -5.56
C LYS A 13 -12.58 -4.51 -6.11
N LYS A 14 -13.81 -4.15 -5.74
CA LYS A 14 -14.45 -2.92 -6.20
C LYS A 14 -13.68 -1.68 -5.75
N ILE A 15 -13.30 -1.63 -4.48
CA ILE A 15 -12.52 -0.52 -3.91
C ILE A 15 -11.15 -0.43 -4.57
N THR A 16 -10.45 -1.56 -4.68
CA THR A 16 -9.13 -1.62 -5.30
C THR A 16 -9.19 -1.09 -6.73
N ARG A 17 -10.15 -1.56 -7.53
CA ARG A 17 -10.33 -1.10 -8.91
C ARG A 17 -10.57 0.39 -8.99
N ALA A 18 -11.52 0.90 -8.21
CA ALA A 18 -11.90 2.31 -8.27
C ALA A 18 -10.72 3.23 -7.92
N ILE A 19 -9.96 2.89 -6.88
CA ILE A 19 -8.84 3.71 -6.45
C ILE A 19 -7.65 3.60 -7.42
N LEU A 20 -7.27 2.37 -7.82
CA LEU A 20 -6.10 2.19 -8.68
C LEU A 20 -6.31 2.77 -10.09
N GLU A 21 -7.52 2.66 -10.64
CA GLU A 21 -7.84 3.26 -11.94
C GLU A 21 -7.80 4.78 -11.91
N ALA A 22 -8.01 5.39 -10.74
CA ALA A 22 -7.90 6.83 -10.55
C ALA A 22 -6.45 7.31 -10.32
N LEU A 23 -5.48 6.39 -10.25
CA LEU A 23 -4.07 6.68 -9.97
C LEU A 23 -3.15 6.14 -11.07
N PRO A 24 -3.35 6.54 -12.35
CA PRO A 24 -2.55 5.95 -13.45
C PRO A 24 -1.06 6.28 -13.38
N GLU A 25 -0.66 7.31 -12.66
CA GLU A 25 0.75 7.68 -12.49
C GLU A 25 1.54 6.58 -11.75
N TRP A 26 0.88 5.84 -10.84
CA TRP A 26 1.50 4.74 -10.08
C TRP A 26 1.06 3.37 -10.58
N PHE A 27 -0.13 3.25 -11.14
CA PHE A 27 -0.76 1.97 -11.51
C PHE A 27 -1.21 1.99 -12.97
N GLY A 28 -0.31 2.43 -13.86
CA GLY A 28 -0.62 2.61 -15.29
C GLY A 28 -0.58 1.32 -16.12
N ILE A 29 0.01 0.25 -15.60
CA ILE A 29 0.10 -1.02 -16.30
C ILE A 29 -1.15 -1.85 -16.00
N VAL A 30 -1.98 -2.05 -17.02
CA VAL A 30 -3.30 -2.70 -16.86
C VAL A 30 -3.18 -4.11 -16.27
N GLU A 31 -2.26 -4.92 -16.77
CA GLU A 31 -2.08 -6.30 -16.30
C GLU A 31 -1.69 -6.34 -14.82
N ALA A 32 -0.77 -5.48 -14.40
CA ALA A 32 -0.35 -5.39 -13.00
C ALA A 32 -1.50 -4.91 -12.12
N ARG A 33 -2.25 -3.93 -12.58
CA ARG A 33 -3.40 -3.40 -11.85
C ARG A 33 -4.48 -4.47 -11.65
N GLU A 34 -4.79 -5.25 -12.71
CA GLU A 34 -5.77 -6.32 -12.61
C GLU A 34 -5.31 -7.41 -11.65
N GLU A 35 -4.01 -7.70 -11.61
CA GLU A 35 -3.44 -8.65 -10.66
C GLU A 35 -3.61 -8.17 -9.22
N TYR A 36 -3.38 -6.90 -8.93
CA TYR A 36 -3.61 -6.33 -7.61
C TYR A 36 -5.08 -6.40 -7.19
N ILE A 37 -5.99 -6.18 -8.13
CA ILE A 37 -7.44 -6.28 -7.86
C ILE A 37 -7.80 -7.72 -7.49
N PHE A 38 -7.34 -8.68 -8.27
CA PHE A 38 -7.58 -10.10 -8.01
C PHE A 38 -6.97 -10.52 -6.66
N ASP A 39 -5.75 -10.09 -6.36
CA ASP A 39 -5.02 -10.49 -5.16
C ASP A 39 -5.58 -9.86 -3.88
N SER A 40 -6.45 -8.87 -3.97
CA SER A 40 -7.09 -8.28 -2.79
C SER A 40 -8.00 -9.27 -2.05
N VAL A 41 -8.49 -10.29 -2.75
CA VAL A 41 -9.35 -11.32 -2.19
C VAL A 41 -8.62 -12.09 -1.08
N GLY A 42 -9.25 -12.26 0.06
CA GLY A 42 -8.68 -13.00 1.18
C GLY A 42 -7.64 -12.25 2.00
N LYS A 43 -7.28 -11.03 1.62
CA LYS A 43 -6.29 -10.23 2.35
C LYS A 43 -6.95 -9.39 3.44
N ASP A 44 -6.17 -9.05 4.47
CA ASP A 44 -6.61 -8.06 5.46
C ASP A 44 -6.63 -6.70 4.77
N PHE A 45 -7.80 -6.09 4.73
CA PHE A 45 -8.09 -4.93 3.88
C PHE A 45 -8.72 -3.82 4.71
N PHE A 46 -8.20 -2.61 4.56
CA PHE A 46 -8.69 -1.42 5.28
C PHE A 46 -8.97 -0.31 4.28
N CYS A 47 -10.05 0.44 4.50
CA CYS A 47 -10.33 1.61 3.68
C CYS A 47 -10.66 2.83 4.52
N ALA A 48 -10.44 4.00 3.94
CA ALA A 48 -10.76 5.29 4.53
C ALA A 48 -12.00 5.86 3.86
N LEU A 49 -12.93 6.35 4.69
CA LEU A 49 -14.18 6.96 4.25
C LEU A 49 -14.21 8.44 4.63
N GLU A 50 -14.55 9.28 3.68
CA GLU A 50 -14.90 10.69 3.90
C GLU A 50 -16.35 10.87 3.46
N LYS A 51 -17.24 11.21 4.41
CA LYS A 51 -18.68 11.38 4.12
C LYS A 51 -19.27 10.20 3.32
N ASP A 52 -18.95 8.98 3.78
CA ASP A 52 -19.39 7.71 3.19
C ASP A 52 -18.78 7.40 1.82
N LYS A 53 -17.85 8.22 1.31
CA LYS A 53 -17.11 7.95 0.08
C LYS A 53 -15.77 7.29 0.42
N VAL A 54 -15.44 6.18 -0.25
CA VAL A 54 -14.13 5.55 -0.12
C VAL A 54 -13.09 6.42 -0.83
N VAL A 55 -12.09 6.89 -0.09
CA VAL A 55 -11.06 7.80 -0.62
C VAL A 55 -9.66 7.21 -0.59
N GLY A 56 -9.50 6.06 0.04
CA GLY A 56 -8.21 5.37 0.11
C GLY A 56 -8.36 3.97 0.68
N PHE A 57 -7.35 3.15 0.46
CA PHE A 57 -7.32 1.78 0.97
C PHE A 57 -5.88 1.29 1.10
N LEU A 58 -5.72 0.20 1.84
CA LEU A 58 -4.53 -0.63 1.78
C LEU A 58 -4.91 -2.08 2.07
N TYR A 59 -4.12 -3.02 1.58
CA TYR A 59 -4.23 -4.38 2.06
C TYR A 59 -2.86 -4.99 2.34
N LEU A 60 -2.88 -6.02 3.17
CA LEU A 60 -1.70 -6.65 3.73
C LEU A 60 -1.54 -8.06 3.19
N LYS A 61 -0.29 -8.50 3.03
CA LYS A 61 0.04 -9.85 2.56
C LYS A 61 1.13 -10.44 3.44
N GLN A 62 0.90 -11.61 4.00
CA GLN A 62 1.94 -12.31 4.75
C GLN A 62 3.02 -12.77 3.76
N THR A 63 4.27 -12.42 4.01
CA THR A 63 5.40 -12.79 3.16
C THR A 63 6.37 -13.73 3.85
N GLY A 64 6.28 -13.88 5.16
CA GLY A 64 7.11 -14.78 5.94
C GLY A 64 6.42 -15.08 7.26
N LYS A 65 7.03 -15.95 8.08
CA LYS A 65 6.47 -16.30 9.38
C LYS A 65 6.28 -15.09 10.28
N ASP A 66 7.24 -14.16 10.25
CA ASP A 66 7.28 -13.02 11.16
C ASP A 66 7.05 -11.68 10.45
N THR A 67 6.83 -11.69 9.14
CA THR A 67 6.78 -10.48 8.31
C THR A 67 5.48 -10.39 7.52
N ILE A 68 4.89 -9.21 7.54
CA ILE A 68 3.75 -8.87 6.70
C ILE A 68 4.14 -7.71 5.78
N GLU A 69 3.59 -7.72 4.57
CA GLU A 69 3.85 -6.67 3.59
C GLU A 69 2.65 -5.75 3.45
N LEU A 70 2.90 -4.45 3.45
CA LEU A 70 1.95 -3.46 2.96
C LEU A 70 1.95 -3.62 1.43
N ALA A 71 1.07 -4.50 0.95
CA ALA A 71 1.16 -5.01 -0.41
C ALA A 71 0.72 -3.99 -1.47
N VAL A 72 -0.40 -3.32 -1.22
CA VAL A 72 -0.94 -2.29 -2.11
C VAL A 72 -1.60 -1.22 -1.27
N MET A 73 -1.40 0.03 -1.66
CA MET A 73 -2.01 1.18 -0.99
C MET A 73 -2.28 2.27 -2.03
N GLY A 74 -3.41 2.92 -1.90
CA GLY A 74 -3.75 4.08 -2.74
C GLY A 74 -4.67 5.04 -2.02
N VAL A 75 -4.46 6.33 -2.26
CA VAL A 75 -5.33 7.42 -1.79
C VAL A 75 -5.64 8.29 -3.00
N LEU A 76 -6.90 8.63 -3.21
CA LEU A 76 -7.30 9.51 -4.32
C LEU A 76 -6.52 10.82 -4.25
N LYS A 77 -6.11 11.35 -5.42
CA LYS A 77 -5.25 12.54 -5.50
C LYS A 77 -5.82 13.76 -4.77
N GLU A 78 -7.13 13.96 -4.86
CA GLU A 78 -7.82 15.07 -4.21
C GLU A 78 -7.70 15.04 -2.69
N TYR A 79 -7.36 13.88 -2.15
CA TYR A 79 -7.23 13.65 -0.71
C TYR A 79 -5.79 13.46 -0.27
N HIS A 80 -4.82 13.69 -1.15
CA HIS A 80 -3.39 13.65 -0.77
C HIS A 80 -3.06 14.80 0.19
N ARG A 81 -2.04 14.58 1.02
CA ARG A 81 -1.53 15.55 2.01
C ARG A 81 -2.55 15.95 3.07
N LYS A 82 -3.54 15.09 3.32
CA LYS A 82 -4.56 15.31 4.36
C LYS A 82 -4.44 14.30 5.50
N GLY A 83 -3.34 13.54 5.54
CA GLY A 83 -3.09 12.57 6.60
C GLY A 83 -3.84 11.26 6.45
N ILE A 84 -4.53 11.01 5.35
CA ILE A 84 -5.32 9.79 5.14
C ILE A 84 -4.44 8.56 5.05
N GLY A 85 -3.35 8.63 4.28
CA GLY A 85 -2.41 7.52 4.15
C GLY A 85 -1.78 7.14 5.48
N ARG A 86 -1.38 8.13 6.27
CA ARG A 86 -0.84 7.89 7.61
C ARG A 86 -1.88 7.25 8.52
N ALA A 87 -3.11 7.74 8.51
CA ALA A 87 -4.19 7.21 9.34
C ALA A 87 -4.50 5.75 8.98
N LEU A 88 -4.56 5.43 7.68
CA LEU A 88 -4.72 4.05 7.21
C LEU A 88 -3.60 3.15 7.72
N PHE A 89 -2.35 3.61 7.58
CA PHE A 89 -1.19 2.85 8.01
C PHE A 89 -1.19 2.62 9.52
N GLU A 90 -1.46 3.66 10.32
CA GLU A 90 -1.47 3.52 11.77
C GLU A 90 -2.56 2.55 12.25
N TYR A 91 -3.72 2.58 11.60
CA TYR A 91 -4.80 1.63 11.90
C TYR A 91 -4.38 0.20 11.59
N ALA A 92 -3.80 -0.01 10.40
CA ALA A 92 -3.31 -1.33 9.99
C ALA A 92 -2.16 -1.82 10.90
N LYS A 93 -1.28 -0.93 11.32
CA LYS A 93 -0.15 -1.24 12.20
C LYS A 93 -0.62 -1.81 13.54
N GLU A 94 -1.68 -1.27 14.11
CA GLU A 94 -2.26 -1.82 15.35
C GLU A 94 -2.76 -3.25 15.13
N SER A 95 -3.44 -3.51 14.04
CA SER A 95 -3.89 -4.85 13.67
C SER A 95 -2.71 -5.81 13.48
N ILE A 96 -1.64 -5.34 12.87
CA ILE A 96 -0.41 -6.12 12.65
C ILE A 96 0.24 -6.51 13.98
N LYS A 97 0.33 -5.57 14.91
CA LYS A 97 0.86 -5.83 16.26
C LYS A 97 0.04 -6.88 16.99
N GLU A 98 -1.28 -6.76 16.95
CA GLU A 98 -2.19 -7.71 17.60
C GLU A 98 -2.05 -9.11 17.02
N SER A 99 -1.70 -9.21 15.73
CA SER A 99 -1.49 -10.51 15.06
C SER A 99 -0.12 -11.13 15.33
N GLY A 100 0.77 -10.42 16.02
CA GLY A 100 2.05 -10.96 16.48
C GLY A 100 3.19 -10.91 15.47
N TYR A 101 3.06 -10.16 14.38
CA TYR A 101 4.17 -9.98 13.42
C TYR A 101 5.28 -9.12 14.02
N SER A 102 6.51 -9.41 13.62
CA SER A 102 7.71 -8.68 14.08
C SER A 102 8.11 -7.56 13.12
N PHE A 103 7.79 -7.71 11.84
CA PHE A 103 8.24 -6.77 10.80
C PHE A 103 7.13 -6.45 9.81
N ILE A 104 7.17 -5.21 9.30
CA ILE A 104 6.37 -4.79 8.15
C ILE A 104 7.37 -4.43 7.05
N GLN A 105 7.12 -4.91 5.82
CA GLN A 105 7.89 -4.48 4.66
C GLN A 105 6.99 -3.79 3.65
N VAL A 106 7.58 -2.96 2.79
CA VAL A 106 6.91 -2.35 1.65
C VAL A 106 7.88 -2.26 0.49
N LYS A 107 7.39 -2.41 -0.73
CA LYS A 107 8.18 -2.32 -1.96
C LYS A 107 7.69 -1.15 -2.80
N THR A 108 8.61 -0.38 -3.34
CA THR A 108 8.28 0.73 -4.23
C THR A 108 9.42 0.95 -5.21
N VAL A 109 9.17 1.69 -6.28
CA VAL A 109 10.23 2.06 -7.22
C VAL A 109 11.24 2.95 -6.50
N LYS A 110 12.53 2.65 -6.65
CA LYS A 110 13.63 3.35 -5.98
C LYS A 110 13.58 4.85 -6.21
N MET A 111 13.94 5.60 -5.19
CA MET A 111 14.11 7.06 -5.24
C MET A 111 15.03 7.46 -6.39
N GLY A 112 14.69 8.54 -7.08
CA GLY A 112 15.52 9.10 -8.16
C GLY A 112 15.11 8.70 -9.57
N MET A 113 14.09 7.84 -9.73
CA MET A 113 13.64 7.38 -11.04
C MET A 113 12.45 8.19 -11.56
N TYR A 114 11.45 8.44 -10.71
CA TYR A 114 10.21 9.16 -11.06
C TYR A 114 9.79 10.05 -9.90
N GLU A 115 9.37 11.27 -10.20
CA GLU A 115 8.95 12.23 -9.17
C GLU A 115 7.79 11.71 -8.31
N ASP A 116 6.81 11.06 -8.91
CA ASP A 116 5.67 10.52 -8.16
C ASP A 116 6.10 9.44 -7.16
N TYR A 117 7.02 8.57 -7.55
CA TYR A 117 7.57 7.55 -6.66
C TYR A 117 8.54 8.14 -5.64
N ASP A 118 9.21 9.24 -5.95
CA ASP A 118 10.04 9.93 -4.96
C ASP A 118 9.18 10.40 -3.78
N ARG A 119 8.00 10.94 -4.06
CA ARG A 119 7.05 11.33 -3.02
C ARG A 119 6.56 10.12 -2.21
N THR A 120 6.33 9.00 -2.87
CA THR A 120 5.95 7.75 -2.21
C THR A 120 7.05 7.25 -1.28
N ASN A 121 8.31 7.27 -1.74
CA ASN A 121 9.45 6.92 -0.90
C ASN A 121 9.51 7.81 0.36
N GLN A 122 9.38 9.12 0.18
CA GLN A 122 9.40 10.07 1.30
C GLN A 122 8.25 9.80 2.28
N PHE A 123 7.09 9.42 1.78
CA PHE A 123 5.96 9.04 2.62
C PHE A 123 6.31 7.85 3.52
N TYR A 124 6.86 6.78 2.95
CA TYR A 124 7.25 5.61 3.73
C TYR A 124 8.34 5.94 4.76
N ILE A 125 9.34 6.73 4.38
CA ILE A 125 10.37 7.18 5.31
C ILE A 125 9.72 7.98 6.46
N SER A 126 8.75 8.84 6.17
CA SER A 126 8.06 9.63 7.18
C SER A 126 7.26 8.79 8.16
N LEU A 127 6.81 7.59 7.75
CA LEU A 127 6.12 6.65 8.62
C LEU A 127 7.07 5.89 9.56
N GLY A 128 8.38 5.95 9.30
CA GLY A 128 9.39 5.26 10.09
C GLY A 128 10.03 4.06 9.41
N PHE A 129 9.71 3.83 8.15
CA PHE A 129 10.37 2.77 7.38
C PHE A 129 11.83 3.12 7.11
N LYS A 130 12.68 2.11 7.08
CA LYS A 130 14.10 2.23 6.76
C LYS A 130 14.43 1.40 5.52
N GLU A 131 15.40 1.86 4.75
CA GLU A 131 15.87 1.10 3.58
C GLU A 131 16.42 -0.26 4.02
N PHE A 132 16.00 -1.30 3.32
CA PHE A 132 16.47 -2.66 3.56
C PHE A 132 17.34 -3.15 2.41
N GLU A 133 16.81 -3.14 1.19
CA GLU A 133 17.50 -3.70 0.02
C GLU A 133 16.93 -3.13 -1.27
N VAL A 134 17.76 -3.05 -2.31
CA VAL A 134 17.32 -2.73 -3.68
C VAL A 134 17.43 -3.99 -4.52
N LEU A 135 16.34 -4.37 -5.19
CA LEU A 135 16.31 -5.49 -6.12
C LEU A 135 16.19 -4.93 -7.54
N ASN A 136 17.25 -5.10 -8.35
CA ASN A 136 17.31 -4.49 -9.67
C ASN A 136 16.54 -5.27 -10.75
N SER A 137 16.20 -6.53 -10.48
CA SER A 137 15.60 -7.43 -11.46
C SER A 137 14.25 -8.01 -11.04
N LEU A 138 13.67 -7.55 -9.92
CA LEU A 138 12.37 -8.03 -9.48
C LEU A 138 11.26 -7.61 -10.47
N TRP A 139 11.29 -6.36 -10.91
CA TRP A 139 10.33 -5.82 -11.88
C TRP A 139 10.98 -5.75 -13.25
N ASP A 140 11.73 -4.68 -13.53
CA ASP A 140 12.52 -4.53 -14.76
C ASP A 140 13.69 -3.56 -14.48
N GLU A 141 14.64 -3.47 -15.40
CA GLU A 141 15.86 -2.68 -15.20
C GLU A 141 15.60 -1.18 -15.09
N ASN A 142 14.45 -0.69 -15.62
CA ASN A 142 14.07 0.72 -15.54
C ASN A 142 13.32 1.03 -14.23
N ASN A 143 12.93 0.02 -13.48
CA ASN A 143 12.19 0.15 -12.24
C ASN A 143 12.82 -0.67 -11.13
N PRO A 144 13.99 -0.24 -10.61
CA PRO A 144 14.60 -0.93 -9.45
C PRO A 144 13.65 -0.91 -8.26
N CYS A 145 13.55 -2.03 -7.56
CA CYS A 145 12.65 -2.17 -6.41
C CYS A 145 13.39 -1.83 -5.13
N GLN A 146 12.95 -0.80 -4.43
CA GLN A 146 13.41 -0.48 -3.08
C GLN A 146 12.52 -1.20 -2.08
N ILE A 147 13.13 -2.01 -1.22
CA ILE A 147 12.43 -2.60 -0.08
C ILE A 147 12.69 -1.73 1.14
N TYR A 148 11.62 -1.34 1.82
CA TYR A 148 11.67 -0.69 3.14
C TYR A 148 11.15 -1.65 4.19
N VAL A 149 11.64 -1.52 5.41
CA VAL A 149 11.25 -2.38 6.53
C VAL A 149 11.12 -1.56 7.81
N MET A 150 10.24 -2.01 8.70
CA MET A 150 10.20 -1.50 10.08
C MET A 150 9.91 -2.66 11.03
N ALA A 151 10.42 -2.53 12.25
CA ALA A 151 10.07 -3.42 13.36
C ALA A 151 8.74 -2.96 13.98
N VAL A 152 7.94 -3.90 14.44
CA VAL A 152 6.69 -3.62 15.15
C VAL A 152 6.66 -4.22 16.53
#